data_457b855bc1766418479aab75f0dbda5d
#
_entry.id   457b855bc1766418479aab75f0dbda5d
#
_cell.length_a   1.000
_cell.length_b   1.000
_cell.length_c   1.000
_cell.angle_alpha   90.00
_cell.angle_beta   90.00
_cell.angle_gamma   90.00
#
_symmetry.space_group_name_H-M   'P 1'
#
loop_
_entity.id
_entity.type
_entity.pdbx_description
1 polymer ?
#
loop_
_entity_poly.entity_id
_entity_poly.type
_entity_poly.pdbx_seq_one_letter_code
_entity_poly.pdbx_strand_id
1 'polypeptide(L)'
;MSTRRAIASIAGALTIIVLGFAAAPDLRAEIPPDQIKAAGAIPLTTDLLDKMDKFIKNVSTNDAAKAELATAGKDPSFTPETWGSVISAKCPKAVEVFKASSLTPDEFAKGIFAIMALGMSEDLAKSENKTIAANAAFVAANKSRADAVFGAFMMLGEPASSPASTP
;
A
#
# COMPACT_ATOMS: atom_id res chain seq x y z
N MET A 1 8.13 32.36 1.90
CA MET A 1 7.40 31.83 3.07
C MET A 1 6.29 30.92 2.59
N SER A 2 6.51 29.64 2.34
CA SER A 2 5.39 28.68 2.09
C SER A 2 5.82 27.22 1.98
N THR A 3 6.72 26.76 2.84
CA THR A 3 7.18 25.35 2.79
C THR A 3 6.73 24.51 4.01
N ARG A 4 5.99 25.10 4.94
CA ARG A 4 5.61 24.40 6.19
C ARG A 4 4.23 23.74 6.21
N ARG A 5 3.40 23.89 5.15
CA ARG A 5 2.02 23.35 5.13
C ARG A 5 1.89 21.95 4.50
N ALA A 6 2.88 21.48 3.76
CA ALA A 6 2.81 20.16 3.11
C ALA A 6 3.15 18.98 4.04
N ILE A 7 3.90 19.21 5.12
CA ILE A 7 4.38 18.16 6.03
C ILE A 7 3.28 17.67 6.99
N ALA A 8 2.30 18.52 7.31
CA ALA A 8 1.23 18.17 8.26
C ALA A 8 0.22 17.13 7.74
N SER A 9 0.06 16.99 6.41
CA SER A 9 -0.89 16.03 5.82
C SER A 9 -0.40 14.59 5.84
N ILE A 10 0.92 14.36 5.79
CA ILE A 10 1.48 13.00 5.81
C ILE A 10 1.42 12.38 7.21
N ALA A 11 1.63 13.21 8.24
CA ALA A 11 1.54 12.75 9.63
C ALA A 11 0.12 12.33 10.03
N GLY A 12 -0.91 12.96 9.46
CA GLY A 12 -2.33 12.63 9.73
C GLY A 12 -2.75 11.28 9.11
N ALA A 13 -2.26 10.96 7.92
CA ALA A 13 -2.56 9.69 7.25
C ALA A 13 -1.87 8.50 7.95
N LEU A 14 -0.68 8.71 8.50
CA LEU A 14 0.06 7.67 9.22
C LEU A 14 -0.63 7.21 10.50
N THR A 15 -1.35 8.10 11.18
CA THR A 15 -2.08 7.78 12.42
C THR A 15 -3.28 6.85 12.14
N ILE A 16 -3.85 6.89 10.94
CA ILE A 16 -4.98 6.04 10.55
C ILE A 16 -4.51 4.63 10.19
N ILE A 17 -3.30 4.47 9.64
CA ILE A 17 -2.71 3.15 9.31
C ILE A 17 -2.56 2.29 10.57
N VAL A 18 -2.16 2.90 11.69
CA VAL A 18 -2.04 2.23 12.99
C VAL A 18 -3.41 1.82 13.55
N LEU A 19 -4.48 2.53 13.20
CA LEU A 19 -5.83 2.27 13.73
C LEU A 19 -6.59 1.17 12.96
N GLY A 20 -6.34 0.97 11.67
CA GLY A 20 -6.92 -0.14 10.89
C GLY A 20 -6.36 -1.52 11.28
N PHE A 21 -5.12 -1.58 11.77
CA PHE A 21 -4.52 -2.77 12.39
C PHE A 21 -4.81 -2.87 13.91
N ALA A 22 -5.46 -1.88 14.52
CA ALA A 22 -5.67 -1.77 15.96
C ALA A 22 -6.80 -2.66 16.51
N ALA A 23 -7.35 -3.60 15.76
CA ALA A 23 -8.25 -4.62 16.27
C ALA A 23 -7.53 -5.77 17.00
N ALA A 24 -6.20 -5.78 17.03
CA ALA A 24 -5.40 -6.67 17.85
C ALA A 24 -4.51 -5.83 18.80
N PRO A 25 -4.77 -5.81 20.11
CA PRO A 25 -4.07 -4.92 21.05
C PRO A 25 -2.56 -5.18 21.24
N ASP A 26 -2.01 -6.22 20.62
CA ASP A 26 -0.61 -6.64 20.83
C ASP A 26 0.30 -6.60 19.58
N LEU A 27 -0.15 -6.11 18.44
CA LEU A 27 0.66 -6.05 17.19
C LEU A 27 1.14 -4.64 16.84
N ARG A 28 1.48 -3.82 17.84
CA ARG A 28 2.38 -2.67 17.63
C ARG A 28 3.84 -3.15 17.61
N ALA A 29 4.13 -4.19 16.86
CA ALA A 29 5.51 -4.45 16.48
C ALA A 29 5.91 -3.28 15.54
N GLU A 30 6.76 -2.38 16.03
CA GLU A 30 7.44 -1.42 15.17
C GLU A 30 8.08 -2.22 14.04
N ILE A 31 7.73 -1.89 12.79
CA ILE A 31 8.36 -2.55 11.63
C ILE A 31 9.86 -2.32 11.78
N PRO A 32 10.67 -3.38 11.85
CA PRO A 32 12.10 -3.24 12.07
C PRO A 32 12.74 -2.33 11.01
N PRO A 33 13.66 -1.43 11.38
CA PRO A 33 14.30 -0.51 10.44
C PRO A 33 14.92 -1.20 9.22
N ASP A 34 15.42 -2.42 9.39
CA ASP A 34 15.98 -3.22 8.31
C ASP A 34 14.92 -3.63 7.29
N GLN A 35 13.70 -3.95 7.73
CA GLN A 35 12.58 -4.26 6.83
C GLN A 35 12.12 -3.01 6.06
N ILE A 36 12.06 -1.86 6.72
CA ILE A 36 11.77 -0.59 6.06
C ILE A 36 12.82 -0.29 4.98
N LYS A 37 14.09 -0.49 5.30
CA LYS A 37 15.20 -0.30 4.36
C LYS A 37 15.14 -1.31 3.20
N ALA A 38 14.85 -2.57 3.48
CA ALA A 38 14.68 -3.60 2.46
C ALA A 38 13.51 -3.29 1.52
N ALA A 39 12.37 -2.86 2.05
CA ALA A 39 11.22 -2.43 1.26
C ALA A 39 11.55 -1.22 0.38
N GLY A 40 12.22 -0.20 0.93
CA GLY A 40 12.64 0.98 0.18
C GLY A 40 13.64 0.67 -0.97
N ALA A 41 14.32 -0.47 -0.93
CA ALA A 41 15.25 -0.91 -1.97
C ALA A 41 14.57 -1.67 -3.14
N ILE A 42 13.25 -1.90 -3.10
CA ILE A 42 12.50 -2.52 -4.20
C ILE A 42 12.35 -1.51 -5.35
N PRO A 43 12.81 -1.82 -6.59
CA PRO A 43 12.78 -0.85 -7.68
C PRO A 43 11.36 -0.39 -8.03
N LEU A 44 11.12 0.91 -7.99
CA LEU A 44 9.89 1.54 -8.47
C LEU A 44 10.11 2.07 -9.89
N THR A 45 9.15 1.77 -10.77
CA THR A 45 9.18 2.21 -12.17
C THR A 45 7.84 2.82 -12.58
N THR A 46 7.84 3.62 -13.64
CA THR A 46 6.60 4.16 -14.21
C THR A 46 5.65 3.03 -14.65
N ASP A 47 6.16 1.96 -15.27
CA ASP A 47 5.38 0.80 -15.68
C ASP A 47 4.68 0.12 -14.49
N LEU A 48 5.43 -0.09 -13.38
CA LEU A 48 4.84 -0.65 -12.17
C LEU A 48 3.72 0.26 -11.62
N LEU A 49 3.98 1.57 -11.54
CA LEU A 49 2.99 2.52 -11.04
C LEU A 49 1.75 2.59 -11.95
N ASP A 50 1.92 2.50 -13.28
CA ASP A 50 0.81 2.45 -14.25
C ASP A 50 -0.05 1.20 -14.07
N LYS A 51 0.59 0.04 -13.83
CA LYS A 51 -0.11 -1.22 -13.54
C LYS A 51 -0.85 -1.16 -12.21
N MET A 52 -0.25 -0.53 -11.19
CA MET A 52 -0.89 -0.34 -9.88
C MET A 52 -2.11 0.59 -9.99
N ASP A 53 -2.02 1.71 -10.70
CA ASP A 53 -3.15 2.60 -10.99
C ASP A 53 -4.29 1.86 -11.70
N LYS A 54 -3.95 1.04 -12.71
CA LYS A 54 -4.92 0.23 -13.44
C LYS A 54 -5.61 -0.79 -12.54
N PHE A 55 -4.83 -1.46 -11.67
CA PHE A 55 -5.38 -2.41 -10.71
C PHE A 55 -6.35 -1.72 -9.75
N ILE A 56 -5.98 -0.59 -9.16
CA ILE A 56 -6.84 0.17 -8.25
C ILE A 56 -8.16 0.55 -8.92
N LYS A 57 -8.12 1.05 -10.16
CA LYS A 57 -9.32 1.39 -10.93
C LYS A 57 -10.21 0.17 -11.17
N ASN A 58 -9.62 -0.95 -11.57
CA ASN A 58 -10.36 -2.17 -11.87
C ASN A 58 -10.98 -2.80 -10.61
N VAL A 59 -10.24 -2.84 -9.50
CA VAL A 59 -10.73 -3.42 -8.25
C VAL A 59 -11.79 -2.55 -7.58
N SER A 60 -11.72 -1.22 -7.73
CA SER A 60 -12.70 -0.30 -7.14
C SER A 60 -14.13 -0.55 -7.64
N THR A 61 -14.28 -1.10 -8.84
CA THR A 61 -15.57 -1.43 -9.47
C THR A 61 -15.93 -2.93 -9.35
N ASN A 62 -15.10 -3.74 -8.67
CA ASN A 62 -15.32 -5.18 -8.51
C ASN A 62 -15.56 -5.54 -7.05
N ASP A 63 -16.84 -5.56 -6.63
CA ASP A 63 -17.22 -5.79 -5.23
C ASP A 63 -16.78 -7.16 -4.72
N ALA A 64 -16.78 -8.20 -5.58
CA ALA A 64 -16.33 -9.53 -5.20
C ALA A 64 -14.82 -9.54 -4.88
N ALA A 65 -14.00 -8.91 -5.73
CA ALA A 65 -12.56 -8.79 -5.49
C ALA A 65 -12.25 -7.96 -4.23
N LYS A 66 -12.99 -6.86 -4.01
CA LYS A 66 -12.87 -6.06 -2.77
C LYS A 66 -13.19 -6.89 -1.53
N ALA A 67 -14.27 -7.66 -1.54
CA ALA A 67 -14.66 -8.50 -0.41
C ALA A 67 -13.60 -9.58 -0.09
N GLU A 68 -13.01 -10.20 -1.12
CA GLU A 68 -11.91 -11.14 -0.95
C GLU A 68 -10.68 -10.48 -0.32
N LEU A 69 -10.27 -9.31 -0.82
CA LEU A 69 -9.12 -8.56 -0.28
C LEU A 69 -9.35 -8.11 1.17
N ALA A 70 -10.54 -7.60 1.48
CA ALA A 70 -10.90 -7.22 2.85
C ALA A 70 -10.90 -8.42 3.81
N THR A 71 -11.29 -9.61 3.32
CA THR A 71 -11.25 -10.85 4.11
C THR A 71 -9.81 -11.31 4.31
N ALA A 72 -8.99 -11.29 3.26
CA ALA A 72 -7.59 -11.68 3.33
C ALA A 72 -6.77 -10.78 4.27
N GLY A 73 -7.07 -9.48 4.30
CA GLY A 73 -6.43 -8.53 5.22
C GLY A 73 -6.66 -8.80 6.71
N LYS A 74 -7.63 -9.65 7.05
CA LYS A 74 -7.90 -10.10 8.43
C LYS A 74 -7.22 -11.42 8.78
N ASP A 75 -6.56 -12.05 7.82
CA ASP A 75 -5.86 -13.32 8.02
C ASP A 75 -4.59 -13.08 8.86
N PRO A 76 -4.39 -13.82 9.96
CA PRO A 76 -3.20 -13.63 10.80
C PRO A 76 -1.88 -13.99 10.09
N SER A 77 -1.94 -14.74 9.00
CA SER A 77 -0.77 -15.02 8.14
C SER A 77 -0.46 -13.89 7.15
N PHE A 78 -1.26 -12.83 7.13
CA PHE A 78 -1.13 -11.70 6.23
C PHE A 78 -0.04 -10.75 6.74
N THR A 79 1.17 -10.93 6.24
CA THR A 79 2.34 -10.09 6.53
C THR A 79 2.88 -9.47 5.24
N PRO A 80 3.76 -8.47 5.30
CA PRO A 80 4.41 -7.91 4.11
C PRO A 80 5.02 -8.96 3.19
N GLU A 81 5.64 -9.99 3.76
CA GLU A 81 6.34 -11.05 3.02
C GLU A 81 5.38 -12.07 2.42
N THR A 82 4.24 -12.32 3.06
CA THR A 82 3.27 -13.35 2.67
C THR A 82 2.10 -12.80 1.87
N TRP A 83 1.94 -11.47 1.81
CA TRP A 83 0.77 -10.80 1.22
C TRP A 83 0.46 -11.31 -0.19
N GLY A 84 1.46 -11.31 -1.08
CA GLY A 84 1.29 -11.78 -2.46
C GLY A 84 0.84 -13.24 -2.55
N SER A 85 1.41 -14.12 -1.71
CA SER A 85 1.05 -15.55 -1.68
C SER A 85 -0.33 -15.79 -1.09
N VAL A 86 -0.72 -15.08 -0.03
CA VAL A 86 -2.05 -15.17 0.58
C VAL A 86 -3.14 -14.76 -0.42
N ILE A 87 -2.95 -13.63 -1.11
CA ILE A 87 -3.88 -13.18 -2.15
C ILE A 87 -3.98 -14.21 -3.28
N SER A 88 -2.83 -14.71 -3.76
CA SER A 88 -2.80 -15.70 -4.84
C SER A 88 -3.56 -16.99 -4.48
N ALA A 89 -3.50 -17.41 -3.21
CA ALA A 89 -4.13 -18.63 -2.74
C ALA A 89 -5.61 -18.47 -2.36
N LYS A 90 -6.00 -17.31 -1.82
CA LYS A 90 -7.32 -17.14 -1.18
C LYS A 90 -8.26 -16.17 -1.90
N CYS A 91 -7.77 -15.41 -2.89
CA CYS A 91 -8.54 -14.33 -3.53
C CYS A 91 -8.63 -14.51 -5.05
N PRO A 92 -9.34 -15.54 -5.57
CA PRO A 92 -9.39 -15.82 -7.01
C PRO A 92 -9.94 -14.66 -7.82
N LYS A 93 -10.95 -13.92 -7.34
CA LYS A 93 -11.49 -12.75 -8.03
C LYS A 93 -10.53 -11.58 -8.05
N ALA A 94 -9.82 -11.34 -6.96
CA ALA A 94 -8.76 -10.34 -6.93
C ALA A 94 -7.62 -10.72 -7.91
N VAL A 95 -7.24 -12.01 -7.98
CA VAL A 95 -6.22 -12.50 -8.93
C VAL A 95 -6.64 -12.27 -10.39
N GLU A 96 -7.92 -12.42 -10.74
CA GLU A 96 -8.44 -12.07 -12.08
C GLU A 96 -8.22 -10.58 -12.37
N VAL A 97 -8.49 -9.69 -11.41
CA VAL A 97 -8.26 -8.24 -11.53
C VAL A 97 -6.78 -7.91 -11.67
N PHE A 98 -5.91 -8.57 -10.91
CA PHE A 98 -4.46 -8.43 -11.05
C PHE A 98 -4.00 -8.78 -12.47
N LYS A 99 -4.42 -9.93 -13.00
CA LYS A 99 -4.11 -10.37 -14.37
C LYS A 99 -4.60 -9.38 -15.42
N ALA A 100 -5.84 -8.87 -15.29
CA ALA A 100 -6.39 -7.86 -16.18
C ALA A 100 -5.61 -6.54 -16.18
N SER A 101 -4.87 -6.29 -15.07
CA SER A 101 -4.02 -5.12 -14.90
C SER A 101 -2.56 -5.38 -15.31
N SER A 102 -2.23 -6.58 -15.82
CA SER A 102 -0.87 -7.02 -16.13
C SER A 102 0.07 -6.91 -14.93
N LEU A 103 -0.44 -7.21 -13.74
CA LEU A 103 0.22 -7.09 -12.46
C LEU A 103 0.06 -8.40 -11.68
N THR A 104 1.03 -8.77 -10.90
CA THR A 104 0.91 -9.87 -9.94
C THR A 104 0.65 -9.34 -8.53
N PRO A 105 0.01 -10.14 -7.65
CA PRO A 105 -0.13 -9.76 -6.24
C PRO A 105 1.21 -9.43 -5.55
N ASP A 106 2.27 -10.16 -5.90
CA ASP A 106 3.62 -9.97 -5.34
C ASP A 106 4.26 -8.65 -5.80
N GLU A 107 4.15 -8.31 -7.10
CA GLU A 107 4.63 -7.03 -7.63
C GLU A 107 3.91 -5.84 -6.98
N PHE A 108 2.58 -5.96 -6.82
CA PHE A 108 1.79 -4.94 -6.16
C PHE A 108 2.21 -4.75 -4.70
N ALA A 109 2.33 -5.87 -3.95
CA ALA A 109 2.78 -5.84 -2.56
C ALA A 109 4.13 -5.13 -2.43
N LYS A 110 5.11 -5.54 -3.24
CA LYS A 110 6.44 -4.93 -3.27
C LYS A 110 6.38 -3.43 -3.57
N GLY A 111 5.58 -3.03 -4.55
CA GLY A 111 5.39 -1.62 -4.90
C GLY A 111 4.78 -0.80 -3.75
N ILE A 112 3.71 -1.30 -3.11
CA ILE A 112 3.07 -0.66 -1.97
C ILE A 112 4.04 -0.52 -0.79
N PHE A 113 4.78 -1.59 -0.45
CA PHE A 113 5.73 -1.53 0.66
C PHE A 113 6.90 -0.59 0.39
N ALA A 114 7.37 -0.49 -0.87
CA ALA A 114 8.38 0.50 -1.25
C ALA A 114 7.87 1.94 -1.09
N ILE A 115 6.66 2.23 -1.57
CA ILE A 115 6.02 3.55 -1.41
C ILE A 115 5.84 3.88 0.07
N MET A 116 5.33 2.93 0.86
CA MET A 116 5.12 3.09 2.30
C MET A 116 6.44 3.36 3.03
N ALA A 117 7.47 2.56 2.79
CA ALA A 117 8.78 2.71 3.44
C ALA A 117 9.38 4.10 3.20
N LEU A 118 9.29 4.59 1.96
CA LEU A 118 9.77 5.93 1.60
C LEU A 118 8.94 7.06 2.21
N GLY A 119 7.64 6.81 2.46
CA GLY A 119 6.77 7.75 3.17
C GLY A 119 6.98 7.78 4.67
N MET A 120 7.46 6.67 5.27
CA MET A 120 7.66 6.53 6.71
C MET A 120 9.03 7.05 7.20
N SER A 121 10.03 7.14 6.34
CA SER A 121 11.39 7.48 6.74
C SER A 121 12.02 8.51 5.81
N GLU A 122 12.14 9.75 6.30
CA GLU A 122 12.86 10.81 5.59
C GLU A 122 14.36 10.50 5.41
N ASP A 123 14.93 9.65 6.27
CA ASP A 123 16.33 9.25 6.19
C ASP A 123 16.61 8.33 5.01
N LEU A 124 15.60 7.60 4.52
CA LEU A 124 15.75 6.79 3.31
C LEU A 124 16.07 7.64 2.07
N ALA A 125 15.58 8.88 2.02
CA ALA A 125 15.90 9.80 0.93
C ALA A 125 17.39 10.19 0.90
N LYS A 126 18.10 10.05 2.02
CA LYS A 126 19.53 10.32 2.16
C LYS A 126 20.39 9.05 2.13
N SER A 127 19.77 7.91 1.81
CA SER A 127 20.45 6.62 1.80
C SER A 127 21.57 6.57 0.77
N GLU A 128 22.71 6.00 1.14
CA GLU A 128 23.81 5.67 0.20
C GLU A 128 23.44 4.56 -0.79
N ASN A 129 22.36 3.82 -0.52
CA ASN A 129 21.84 2.83 -1.45
C ASN A 129 21.22 3.51 -2.67
N LYS A 130 21.84 3.32 -3.83
CA LYS A 130 21.42 3.97 -5.09
C LYS A 130 19.96 3.67 -5.48
N THR A 131 19.47 2.46 -5.22
CA THR A 131 18.09 2.09 -5.51
C THR A 131 17.12 2.85 -4.60
N ILE A 132 17.41 2.95 -3.30
CA ILE A 132 16.57 3.71 -2.36
C ILE A 132 16.55 5.20 -2.75
N ALA A 133 17.70 5.79 -3.05
CA ALA A 133 17.78 7.19 -3.48
C ALA A 133 17.01 7.43 -4.79
N ALA A 134 17.11 6.52 -5.77
CA ALA A 134 16.35 6.59 -7.01
C ALA A 134 14.84 6.46 -6.78
N ASN A 135 14.41 5.54 -5.92
CA ASN A 135 13.01 5.37 -5.54
C ASN A 135 12.46 6.61 -4.81
N ALA A 136 13.25 7.21 -3.92
CA ALA A 136 12.85 8.44 -3.23
C ALA A 136 12.61 9.59 -4.23
N ALA A 137 13.54 9.77 -5.20
CA ALA A 137 13.38 10.73 -6.27
C ALA A 137 12.17 10.43 -7.16
N PHE A 138 11.93 9.14 -7.48
CA PHE A 138 10.77 8.68 -8.26
C PHE A 138 9.45 8.99 -7.54
N VAL A 139 9.34 8.66 -6.26
CA VAL A 139 8.14 8.94 -5.45
C VAL A 139 7.91 10.44 -5.33
N ALA A 140 8.96 11.24 -5.13
CA ALA A 140 8.84 12.69 -5.08
C ALA A 140 8.33 13.27 -6.41
N ALA A 141 8.82 12.78 -7.55
CA ALA A 141 8.38 13.20 -8.88
C ALA A 141 6.96 12.74 -9.22
N ASN A 142 6.49 11.65 -8.63
CA ASN A 142 5.17 11.05 -8.85
C ASN A 142 4.26 11.11 -7.61
N LYS A 143 4.51 12.04 -6.70
CA LYS A 143 3.89 12.08 -5.37
C LYS A 143 2.37 11.94 -5.39
N SER A 144 1.68 12.70 -6.21
CA SER A 144 0.21 12.67 -6.29
C SER A 144 -0.32 11.26 -6.67
N ARG A 145 0.36 10.57 -7.58
CA ARG A 145 -0.02 9.21 -8.01
C ARG A 145 0.31 8.19 -6.92
N ALA A 146 1.49 8.26 -6.33
CA ALA A 146 1.90 7.37 -5.27
C ALA A 146 0.96 7.48 -4.06
N ASP A 147 0.61 8.71 -3.66
CA ASP A 147 -0.35 8.98 -2.59
C ASP A 147 -1.75 8.43 -2.93
N ALA A 148 -2.19 8.57 -4.19
CA ALA A 148 -3.50 8.06 -4.63
C ALA A 148 -3.55 6.53 -4.61
N VAL A 149 -2.51 5.85 -5.13
CA VAL A 149 -2.42 4.38 -5.11
C VAL A 149 -2.38 3.87 -3.67
N PHE A 150 -1.56 4.48 -2.82
CA PHE A 150 -1.46 4.09 -1.42
C PHE A 150 -2.76 4.34 -0.65
N GLY A 151 -3.38 5.51 -0.82
CA GLY A 151 -4.66 5.83 -0.18
C GLY A 151 -5.79 4.88 -0.60
N ALA A 152 -5.86 4.56 -1.90
CA ALA A 152 -6.84 3.60 -2.39
C ALA A 152 -6.59 2.17 -1.87
N PHE A 153 -5.32 1.75 -1.77
CA PHE A 153 -4.95 0.48 -1.14
C PHE A 153 -5.45 0.38 0.30
N MET A 154 -5.29 1.44 1.09
CA MET A 154 -5.77 1.49 2.46
C MET A 154 -7.29 1.30 2.57
N MET A 155 -8.04 1.82 1.60
CA MET A 155 -9.49 1.69 1.57
C MET A 155 -9.98 0.30 1.10
N LEU A 156 -9.14 -0.50 0.45
CA LEU A 156 -9.50 -1.88 0.04
C LEU A 156 -9.74 -2.81 1.24
N GLY A 157 -9.14 -2.51 2.38
CA GLY A 157 -9.31 -3.28 3.63
C GLY A 157 -10.53 -2.86 4.47
N GLU A 158 -11.20 -1.76 4.13
CA GLU A 158 -12.38 -1.32 4.85
C GLU A 158 -13.64 -2.08 4.37
N PRO A 159 -14.45 -2.64 5.28
CA PRO A 159 -15.74 -3.19 4.89
C PRO A 159 -16.57 -2.06 4.27
N ALA A 160 -17.18 -2.33 3.11
CA ALA A 160 -18.13 -1.39 2.51
C ALA A 160 -19.09 -0.95 3.61
N SER A 161 -19.10 0.34 3.93
CA SER A 161 -20.02 0.92 4.89
C SER A 161 -21.43 0.55 4.44
N SER A 162 -22.13 -0.26 5.24
CA SER A 162 -23.55 -0.56 5.01
C SER A 162 -24.28 0.75 4.79
N PRO A 163 -25.12 0.86 3.75
CA PRO A 163 -25.95 2.05 3.58
C PRO A 163 -26.71 2.24 4.89
N ALA A 164 -26.55 3.45 5.46
CA ALA A 164 -27.25 3.84 6.67
C ALA A 164 -28.75 3.53 6.49
N SER A 165 -29.26 2.62 7.32
CA SER A 165 -30.69 2.35 7.41
C SER A 165 -31.36 3.67 7.79
N THR A 166 -31.95 4.34 6.82
CA THR A 166 -32.76 5.54 7.07
C THR A 166 -33.99 5.08 7.83
N PRO A 167 -34.33 5.72 8.96
CA PRO A 167 -35.49 5.37 9.77
C PRO A 167 -36.81 5.66 9.07
#